data_dfa8d0dc4c856cfe339ffbd34afb0610
#
_entry.id   dfa8d0dc4c856cfe339ffbd34afb0610
#
_cell.length_a   1.000
_cell.length_b   1.000
_cell.length_c   1.000
_cell.angle_alpha   90.00
_cell.angle_beta   90.00
_cell.angle_gamma   90.00
#
_symmetry.space_group_name_H-M   'P 1'
#
loop_
_entity.id
_entity.type
_entity.pdbx_description
1 polymer ?
#
loop_
_entity_poly.entity_id
_entity_poly.type
_entity_poly.pdbx_seq_one_letter_code
_entity_poly.pdbx_strand_id
1 'polypeptide(L)'
;MACRNFYLIPNSKTFIYASNKQYLTDDGILTKAWDYMDFIDKNTAWGKKRSVNTQMRRRAGFYTKDDYGNVIEMGYKSEIIGVTLKDNPDVVRGKKANLIMFEEGGSFSELGAAWQIARPSVEVDGIAFGTIIVWGTGGDEGSAFETMKDMFYNPDGYNCLGFDNIWDETATTNKCGFFVPQYTNLDIRDKDGKRIYMDDDGNTFKKKSLEHILAERQVVITNATSNAAVDRYVAERPITPAEAMLEFNGNIFPKKELQE
;
A
#
# COMPACT_ATOMS: atom_id res chain seq x y z
N MET A 1 7.02 4.23 -6.41
CA MET A 1 6.42 4.64 -7.71
C MET A 1 6.09 6.13 -7.75
N ALA A 2 5.37 6.71 -6.79
CA ALA A 2 4.99 8.12 -6.77
C ALA A 2 6.19 9.07 -6.93
N CYS A 3 7.22 8.94 -6.09
CA CYS A 3 8.43 9.76 -6.17
C CYS A 3 9.18 9.59 -7.49
N ARG A 4 9.28 8.34 -8.01
CA ARG A 4 9.86 8.09 -9.34
C ARG A 4 9.12 8.89 -10.42
N ASN A 5 7.80 8.83 -10.46
CA ASN A 5 7.00 9.57 -11.43
C ASN A 5 7.20 11.09 -11.29
N PHE A 6 7.28 11.58 -10.05
CA PHE A 6 7.52 13.00 -9.78
C PHE A 6 8.83 13.50 -10.37
N TYR A 7 9.92 12.73 -10.24
CA TYR A 7 11.25 13.15 -10.72
C TYR A 7 11.48 12.88 -12.21
N LEU A 8 10.86 11.84 -12.79
CA LEU A 8 11.21 11.34 -14.13
C LEU A 8 10.15 11.65 -15.19
N ILE A 9 8.89 11.85 -14.82
CA ILE A 9 7.80 11.98 -15.81
C ILE A 9 7.19 13.39 -15.73
N PRO A 10 7.46 14.25 -16.72
CA PRO A 10 6.84 15.58 -16.79
C PRO A 10 5.30 15.48 -16.82
N ASN A 11 4.66 16.43 -16.14
CA ASN A 11 3.20 16.54 -16.01
C ASN A 11 2.51 15.31 -15.37
N SER A 12 3.27 14.39 -14.77
CA SER A 12 2.67 13.24 -14.10
C SER A 12 1.84 13.69 -12.88
N LYS A 13 0.69 13.05 -12.70
CA LYS A 13 -0.14 13.24 -11.52
C LYS A 13 -0.26 11.92 -10.77
N THR A 14 0.06 11.97 -9.48
CA THR A 14 -0.14 10.86 -8.55
C THR A 14 -1.12 11.30 -7.48
N PHE A 15 -2.21 10.56 -7.32
CA PHE A 15 -3.10 10.69 -6.17
C PHE A 15 -2.85 9.56 -5.19
N ILE A 16 -2.76 9.89 -3.91
CA ILE A 16 -2.69 8.92 -2.81
C ILE A 16 -3.93 9.13 -1.97
N TYR A 17 -4.81 8.15 -2.00
CA TYR A 17 -6.06 8.14 -1.27
C TYR A 17 -5.89 7.38 0.05
N ALA A 18 -6.50 7.90 1.11
CA ALA A 18 -6.64 7.20 2.38
C ALA A 18 -8.04 7.44 2.96
N SER A 19 -8.52 6.53 3.78
CA SER A 19 -9.79 6.69 4.50
C SER A 19 -9.71 7.83 5.50
N ASN A 20 -8.57 7.99 6.18
CA ASN A 20 -8.31 9.01 7.18
C ASN A 20 -7.03 9.79 6.88
N LYS A 21 -7.01 11.09 7.24
CA LYS A 21 -5.86 11.98 7.04
C LYS A 21 -4.59 11.49 7.76
N GLN A 22 -4.72 10.87 8.92
CA GLN A 22 -3.57 10.38 9.69
C GLN A 22 -2.74 9.35 8.91
N TYR A 23 -3.35 8.47 8.11
CA TYR A 23 -2.62 7.54 7.25
C TYR A 23 -1.74 8.23 6.19
N LEU A 24 -2.07 9.49 5.87
CA LEU A 24 -1.28 10.31 4.95
C LEU A 24 -0.17 11.10 5.65
N THR A 25 -0.45 11.68 6.82
CA THR A 25 0.37 12.76 7.39
C THR A 25 1.08 12.44 8.70
N ASP A 26 0.52 11.60 9.56
CA ASP A 26 1.07 11.31 10.89
C ASP A 26 1.98 10.07 10.82
N ASP A 27 3.24 10.28 10.41
CA ASP A 27 4.18 9.22 9.98
C ASP A 27 3.64 8.36 8.83
N GLY A 28 2.60 8.84 8.16
CA GLY A 28 1.94 8.19 7.05
C GLY A 28 2.74 8.25 5.74
N ILE A 29 2.12 7.75 4.68
CA ILE A 29 2.78 7.54 3.38
C ILE A 29 3.31 8.83 2.75
N LEU A 30 2.62 9.98 2.93
CA LEU A 30 3.11 11.25 2.39
C LEU A 30 4.34 11.74 3.15
N THR A 31 4.36 11.65 4.47
CA THR A 31 5.53 12.02 5.28
C THR A 31 6.76 11.24 4.83
N LYS A 32 6.65 9.92 4.71
CA LYS A 32 7.72 9.05 4.20
C LYS A 32 8.14 9.42 2.78
N ALA A 33 7.18 9.73 1.91
CA ALA A 33 7.46 10.19 0.55
C ALA A 33 8.19 11.54 0.54
N TRP A 34 7.81 12.47 1.42
CA TRP A 34 8.46 13.79 1.54
C TRP A 34 9.89 13.68 2.05
N ASP A 35 10.15 12.85 3.05
CA ASP A 35 11.50 12.59 3.56
C ASP A 35 12.40 11.97 2.49
N TYR A 36 11.89 11.00 1.74
CA TYR A 36 12.60 10.40 0.61
C TYR A 36 12.90 11.43 -0.49
N MET A 37 11.95 12.28 -0.83
CA MET A 37 12.14 13.35 -1.82
C MET A 37 13.14 14.39 -1.33
N ASP A 38 13.10 14.77 -0.06
CA ASP A 38 14.05 15.72 0.54
C ASP A 38 15.47 15.13 0.58
N PHE A 39 15.59 13.81 0.79
CA PHE A 39 16.87 13.10 0.64
C PHE A 39 17.40 13.18 -0.80
N ILE A 40 16.56 12.91 -1.81
CA ILE A 40 16.95 13.03 -3.23
C ILE A 40 17.39 14.45 -3.56
N ASP A 41 16.62 15.45 -3.17
CA ASP A 41 16.91 16.86 -3.45
C ASP A 41 18.24 17.31 -2.85
N LYS A 42 18.60 16.80 -1.65
CA LYS A 42 19.83 17.15 -0.95
C LYS A 42 21.07 16.43 -1.44
N ASN A 43 20.91 15.17 -1.86
CA ASN A 43 22.05 14.26 -2.07
C ASN A 43 22.31 13.92 -3.54
N THR A 44 21.47 14.39 -4.48
CA THR A 44 21.58 14.09 -5.90
C THR A 44 21.39 15.32 -6.77
N ALA A 45 21.82 15.23 -8.04
CA ALA A 45 21.56 16.26 -9.06
C ALA A 45 20.10 16.26 -9.58
N TRP A 46 19.22 15.41 -9.06
CA TRP A 46 17.83 15.28 -9.50
C TRP A 46 16.87 16.27 -8.84
N GLY A 47 17.34 17.07 -7.89
CA GLY A 47 16.54 18.04 -7.14
C GLY A 47 15.63 18.89 -8.03
N LYS A 48 14.39 19.08 -7.61
CA LYS A 48 13.36 19.86 -8.31
C LYS A 48 12.91 21.04 -7.46
N LYS A 49 12.88 22.23 -8.04
CA LYS A 49 12.15 23.37 -7.46
C LYS A 49 10.67 23.00 -7.33
N ARG A 50 10.01 23.53 -6.32
CA ARG A 50 8.61 23.23 -6.00
C ARG A 50 7.75 24.49 -6.04
N SER A 51 6.81 24.55 -6.99
CA SER A 51 5.80 25.63 -7.06
C SER A 51 4.71 25.46 -6.00
N VAL A 52 4.45 24.19 -5.58
CA VAL A 52 3.60 23.85 -4.43
C VAL A 52 4.38 22.95 -3.49
N ASN A 53 4.38 23.29 -2.21
CA ASN A 53 5.06 22.52 -1.17
C ASN A 53 4.24 22.59 0.14
N THR A 54 3.27 21.70 0.25
CA THR A 54 2.39 21.59 1.42
C THR A 54 2.44 20.17 2.01
N GLN A 55 1.85 19.97 3.18
CA GLN A 55 1.74 18.66 3.80
C GLN A 55 1.02 17.64 2.91
N MET A 56 0.00 18.09 2.16
CA MET A 56 -0.85 17.22 1.34
C MET A 56 -0.50 17.24 -0.15
N ARG A 57 0.38 18.13 -0.60
CA ARG A 57 0.67 18.28 -2.04
C ARG A 57 2.06 18.83 -2.28
N ARG A 58 2.80 18.19 -3.19
CA ARG A 58 4.04 18.74 -3.76
C ARG A 58 3.94 18.73 -5.28
N ARG A 59 4.38 19.85 -5.90
CA ARG A 59 4.41 20.01 -7.36
C ARG A 59 5.75 20.56 -7.81
N ALA A 60 6.37 19.89 -8.77
CA ALA A 60 7.65 20.30 -9.35
C ALA A 60 7.47 21.45 -10.33
N GLY A 61 7.96 22.63 -9.97
CA GLY A 61 7.85 23.82 -10.80
C GLY A 61 8.41 25.04 -10.11
N PHE A 62 8.36 26.14 -10.83
CA PHE A 62 8.70 27.47 -10.33
C PHE A 62 7.93 28.52 -11.12
N TYR A 63 7.71 29.67 -10.53
CA TYR A 63 7.06 30.80 -11.19
C TYR A 63 8.10 31.73 -11.80
N THR A 64 7.81 32.22 -13.01
CA THR A 64 8.59 33.24 -13.74
C THR A 64 7.64 34.18 -14.44
N LYS A 65 8.16 35.25 -15.04
CA LYS A 65 7.36 36.13 -15.90
C LYS A 65 7.63 35.79 -17.37
N ASP A 66 6.57 35.83 -18.18
CA ASP A 66 6.67 35.78 -19.63
C ASP A 66 7.09 37.13 -20.22
N ASP A 67 7.28 37.20 -21.54
CA ASP A 67 7.69 38.41 -22.26
C ASP A 67 6.67 39.56 -22.14
N TYR A 68 5.44 39.27 -21.70
CA TYR A 68 4.37 40.22 -21.47
C TYR A 68 4.23 40.63 -19.98
N GLY A 69 5.08 40.08 -19.11
CA GLY A 69 5.04 40.35 -17.68
C GLY A 69 4.05 39.49 -16.88
N ASN A 70 3.33 38.55 -17.49
CA ASN A 70 2.43 37.66 -16.79
C ASN A 70 3.20 36.61 -16.01
N VAL A 71 2.70 36.24 -14.82
CA VAL A 71 3.29 35.17 -14.01
C VAL A 71 2.86 33.81 -14.59
N ILE A 72 3.84 33.03 -15.01
CA ILE A 72 3.63 31.68 -15.55
C ILE A 72 4.36 30.64 -14.72
N GLU A 73 3.78 29.44 -14.61
CA GLU A 73 4.44 28.29 -13.99
C GLU A 73 5.24 27.50 -15.02
N MET A 74 6.54 27.30 -14.73
CA MET A 74 7.48 26.55 -15.54
C MET A 74 7.99 25.32 -14.77
N GLY A 75 8.68 24.43 -15.46
CA GLY A 75 9.28 23.21 -14.90
C GLY A 75 8.51 21.94 -15.24
N TYR A 76 8.77 20.89 -14.50
CA TYR A 76 8.22 19.53 -14.78
C TYR A 76 6.71 19.45 -14.58
N LYS A 77 6.14 20.23 -13.67
CA LYS A 77 4.71 20.24 -13.29
C LYS A 77 4.16 18.89 -12.84
N SER A 78 5.04 17.92 -12.59
CA SER A 78 4.68 16.66 -11.94
C SER A 78 4.25 16.90 -10.50
N GLU A 79 3.28 16.13 -10.00
CA GLU A 79 2.73 16.36 -8.67
C GLU A 79 2.31 15.06 -7.95
N ILE A 80 2.41 15.10 -6.62
CA ILE A 80 1.86 14.11 -5.71
C ILE A 80 0.85 14.82 -4.82
N ILE A 81 -0.36 14.25 -4.73
CA ILE A 81 -1.49 14.82 -4.01
C ILE A 81 -2.09 13.77 -3.10
N GLY A 82 -2.09 14.03 -1.79
CA GLY A 82 -2.85 13.25 -0.82
C GLY A 82 -4.30 13.70 -0.76
N VAL A 83 -5.22 12.76 -0.69
CA VAL A 83 -6.66 13.02 -0.59
C VAL A 83 -7.28 12.08 0.41
N THR A 84 -8.05 12.63 1.33
CA THR A 84 -8.83 11.84 2.30
C THR A 84 -10.23 11.63 1.77
N LEU A 85 -10.68 10.38 1.69
CA LEU A 85 -12.02 10.06 1.20
C LEU A 85 -13.05 10.12 2.31
N LYS A 86 -12.67 9.73 3.55
CA LYS A 86 -13.63 9.43 4.61
C LYS A 86 -14.65 8.43 4.08
N ASP A 87 -15.95 8.70 4.24
CA ASP A 87 -17.05 7.85 3.76
C ASP A 87 -17.63 8.33 2.42
N ASN A 88 -16.90 9.18 1.67
CA ASN A 88 -17.37 9.73 0.41
C ASN A 88 -16.51 9.29 -0.78
N PRO A 89 -16.88 8.23 -1.50
CA PRO A 89 -16.14 7.75 -2.66
C PRO A 89 -16.14 8.73 -3.84
N ASP A 90 -17.10 9.65 -3.94
CA ASP A 90 -17.20 10.62 -5.04
C ASP A 90 -16.05 11.64 -5.07
N VAL A 91 -15.29 11.76 -3.99
CA VAL A 91 -14.12 12.64 -3.93
C VAL A 91 -13.05 12.26 -4.97
N VAL A 92 -13.02 11.01 -5.45
CA VAL A 92 -12.07 10.56 -6.50
C VAL A 92 -12.52 10.95 -7.91
N ARG A 93 -13.77 11.35 -8.11
CA ARG A 93 -14.37 11.64 -9.43
C ARG A 93 -13.66 12.76 -10.17
N GLY A 94 -13.46 12.56 -11.48
CA GLY A 94 -12.95 13.59 -12.38
C GLY A 94 -11.44 13.90 -12.26
N LYS A 95 -10.68 13.10 -11.52
CA LYS A 95 -9.25 13.31 -11.30
C LYS A 95 -8.42 12.42 -12.24
N LYS A 96 -8.02 12.93 -13.41
CA LYS A 96 -7.09 12.20 -14.29
C LYS A 96 -5.69 12.08 -13.66
N ALA A 97 -5.13 10.89 -13.69
CA ALA A 97 -3.86 10.56 -13.07
C ALA A 97 -3.06 9.49 -13.82
N ASN A 98 -1.74 9.56 -13.71
CA ASN A 98 -0.84 8.48 -14.17
C ASN A 98 -0.72 7.37 -13.14
N LEU A 99 -0.95 7.70 -11.86
CA LEU A 99 -0.89 6.77 -10.75
C LEU A 99 -1.93 7.15 -9.69
N ILE A 100 -2.72 6.19 -9.29
CA ILE A 100 -3.62 6.27 -8.13
C ILE A 100 -3.19 5.18 -7.14
N MET A 101 -3.12 5.55 -5.88
CA MET A 101 -2.70 4.68 -4.79
C MET A 101 -3.75 4.76 -3.69
N PHE A 102 -4.27 3.61 -3.25
CA PHE A 102 -5.15 3.50 -2.08
C PHE A 102 -4.34 2.92 -0.93
N GLU A 103 -4.07 3.75 0.07
CA GLU A 103 -3.32 3.40 1.29
C GLU A 103 -4.26 2.79 2.31
N GLU A 104 -3.90 1.64 2.87
CA GLU A 104 -4.72 0.88 3.82
C GLU A 104 -6.12 0.56 3.26
N GLY A 105 -6.14 -0.21 2.15
CA GLY A 105 -7.36 -0.57 1.43
C GLY A 105 -8.46 -1.15 2.31
N GLY A 106 -8.11 -1.99 3.29
CA GLY A 106 -9.04 -2.56 4.25
C GLY A 106 -9.71 -1.56 5.20
N SER A 107 -9.26 -0.31 5.22
CA SER A 107 -9.82 0.76 6.07
C SER A 107 -10.90 1.63 5.39
N PHE A 108 -11.16 1.42 4.09
CA PHE A 108 -12.15 2.21 3.35
C PHE A 108 -13.53 1.58 3.46
N SER A 109 -14.51 2.28 4.04
CA SER A 109 -15.89 1.80 4.13
C SER A 109 -16.52 1.48 2.77
N GLU A 110 -16.14 2.23 1.72
CA GLU A 110 -16.68 2.17 0.36
C GLU A 110 -15.57 1.91 -0.69
N LEU A 111 -14.63 0.99 -0.41
CA LEU A 111 -13.50 0.70 -1.30
C LEU A 111 -13.95 0.33 -2.72
N GLY A 112 -14.96 -0.55 -2.85
CA GLY A 112 -15.47 -1.00 -4.14
C GLY A 112 -16.04 0.14 -4.98
N ALA A 113 -16.82 1.04 -4.36
CA ALA A 113 -17.36 2.22 -5.02
C ALA A 113 -16.23 3.19 -5.43
N ALA A 114 -15.28 3.46 -4.53
CA ALA A 114 -14.13 4.32 -4.82
C ALA A 114 -13.27 3.77 -5.97
N TRP A 115 -13.05 2.45 -6.01
CA TRP A 115 -12.35 1.77 -7.08
C TRP A 115 -13.03 1.98 -8.44
N GLN A 116 -14.34 1.71 -8.53
CA GLN A 116 -15.10 1.87 -9.77
C GLN A 116 -15.12 3.32 -10.26
N ILE A 117 -15.25 4.29 -9.35
CA ILE A 117 -15.23 5.72 -9.69
C ILE A 117 -13.82 6.18 -10.10
N ALA A 118 -12.75 5.58 -9.55
CA ALA A 118 -11.39 5.95 -9.89
C ALA A 118 -10.92 5.44 -11.26
N ARG A 119 -11.44 4.31 -11.74
CA ARG A 119 -11.01 3.67 -13.00
C ARG A 119 -10.99 4.61 -14.20
N PRO A 120 -12.05 5.39 -14.51
CA PRO A 120 -12.05 6.34 -15.63
C PRO A 120 -10.97 7.44 -15.52
N SER A 121 -10.35 7.58 -14.36
CA SER A 121 -9.28 8.57 -14.15
C SER A 121 -7.90 8.12 -14.69
N VAL A 122 -7.75 6.82 -14.98
CA VAL A 122 -6.52 6.21 -15.50
C VAL A 122 -6.70 5.53 -16.85
N GLU A 123 -7.90 5.61 -17.43
CA GLU A 123 -8.21 5.03 -18.73
C GLU A 123 -9.00 6.01 -19.63
N VAL A 124 -8.90 5.84 -20.94
CA VAL A 124 -9.70 6.55 -21.95
C VAL A 124 -10.12 5.52 -22.99
N ASP A 125 -11.42 5.45 -23.27
CA ASP A 125 -11.99 4.52 -24.26
C ASP A 125 -11.58 3.05 -24.05
N GLY A 126 -11.45 2.63 -22.78
CA GLY A 126 -11.04 1.28 -22.41
C GLY A 126 -9.52 1.03 -22.50
N ILE A 127 -8.73 2.03 -22.86
CA ILE A 127 -7.26 1.94 -22.91
C ILE A 127 -6.68 2.57 -21.66
N ALA A 128 -5.98 1.78 -20.86
CA ALA A 128 -5.30 2.25 -19.66
C ALA A 128 -4.05 3.08 -20.03
N PHE A 129 -3.96 4.29 -19.52
CA PHE A 129 -2.75 5.13 -19.61
C PHE A 129 -2.08 5.34 -18.25
N GLY A 130 -2.74 4.96 -17.17
CA GLY A 130 -2.26 5.04 -15.81
C GLY A 130 -2.43 3.71 -15.06
N THR A 131 -2.06 3.71 -13.79
CA THR A 131 -2.08 2.54 -12.92
C THR A 131 -2.83 2.87 -11.63
N ILE A 132 -3.64 1.92 -11.14
CA ILE A 132 -4.22 1.97 -9.79
C ILE A 132 -3.58 0.86 -8.97
N ILE A 133 -3.20 1.17 -7.73
CA ILE A 133 -2.65 0.21 -6.76
C ILE A 133 -3.46 0.34 -5.47
N VAL A 134 -3.94 -0.78 -4.95
CA VAL A 134 -4.53 -0.89 -3.62
C VAL A 134 -3.63 -1.79 -2.80
N TRP A 135 -3.29 -1.38 -1.58
CA TRP A 135 -2.57 -2.23 -0.64
C TRP A 135 -3.00 -1.90 0.79
N GLY A 136 -2.63 -2.77 1.70
CA GLY A 136 -2.87 -2.64 3.13
C GLY A 136 -2.70 -3.98 3.83
N THR A 137 -2.81 -3.95 5.14
CA THR A 137 -2.97 -5.13 5.98
C THR A 137 -4.42 -5.61 5.94
N GLY A 138 -4.73 -6.81 6.48
CA GLY A 138 -6.08 -7.41 6.49
C GLY A 138 -7.06 -6.57 7.26
N GLY A 139 -6.92 -5.60 7.96
CA GLY A 139 -7.90 -4.69 8.59
C GLY A 139 -8.86 -5.35 9.58
N ASP A 140 -9.65 -4.51 10.22
CA ASP A 140 -10.73 -4.94 11.11
C ASP A 140 -11.95 -5.40 10.29
N GLU A 141 -12.77 -6.28 10.89
CA GLU A 141 -14.00 -6.81 10.28
C GLU A 141 -14.94 -5.70 9.80
N GLY A 142 -15.45 -5.86 8.57
CA GLY A 142 -16.41 -4.95 7.98
C GLY A 142 -16.45 -5.01 6.45
N SER A 143 -17.34 -4.25 5.84
CA SER A 143 -17.54 -4.23 4.38
C SER A 143 -16.29 -3.85 3.60
N ALA A 144 -15.42 -3.04 4.16
CA ALA A 144 -14.15 -2.64 3.57
C ALA A 144 -13.17 -3.81 3.47
N PHE A 145 -13.03 -4.57 4.53
CA PHE A 145 -12.20 -5.78 4.58
C PHE A 145 -12.71 -6.84 3.60
N GLU A 146 -14.02 -7.10 3.57
CA GLU A 146 -14.62 -8.05 2.64
C GLU A 146 -14.38 -7.66 1.18
N THR A 147 -14.51 -6.39 0.85
CA THR A 147 -14.21 -5.90 -0.51
C THR A 147 -12.73 -6.09 -0.87
N MET A 148 -11.81 -5.78 0.04
CA MET A 148 -10.37 -5.96 -0.21
C MET A 148 -10.02 -7.44 -0.37
N LYS A 149 -10.62 -8.31 0.44
CA LYS A 149 -10.47 -9.77 0.36
C LYS A 149 -10.99 -10.31 -0.96
N ASP A 150 -12.19 -9.87 -1.40
CA ASP A 150 -12.74 -10.25 -2.69
C ASP A 150 -11.87 -9.77 -3.86
N MET A 151 -11.39 -8.51 -3.83
CA MET A 151 -10.44 -8.00 -4.83
C MET A 151 -9.16 -8.81 -4.88
N PHE A 152 -8.69 -9.29 -3.74
CA PHE A 152 -7.45 -10.07 -3.63
C PHE A 152 -7.61 -11.48 -4.22
N TYR A 153 -8.70 -12.21 -3.88
CA TYR A 153 -8.92 -13.58 -4.35
C TYR A 153 -9.68 -13.69 -5.68
N ASN A 154 -10.25 -12.59 -6.16
CA ASN A 154 -10.96 -12.49 -7.44
C ASN A 154 -10.45 -11.29 -8.27
N PRO A 155 -9.14 -11.25 -8.60
CA PRO A 155 -8.55 -10.09 -9.28
C PRO A 155 -9.19 -9.81 -10.64
N ASP A 156 -9.60 -10.84 -11.38
CA ASP A 156 -10.22 -10.70 -12.69
C ASP A 156 -11.58 -9.98 -12.61
N GLY A 157 -12.35 -10.20 -11.54
CA GLY A 157 -13.63 -9.50 -11.28
C GLY A 157 -13.50 -7.99 -11.14
N TYR A 158 -12.33 -7.54 -10.73
CA TYR A 158 -12.01 -6.12 -10.58
C TYR A 158 -11.09 -5.57 -11.68
N ASN A 159 -10.74 -6.39 -12.67
CA ASN A 159 -9.75 -6.08 -13.70
C ASN A 159 -8.38 -5.71 -13.08
N CYS A 160 -7.99 -6.44 -12.07
CA CYS A 160 -6.69 -6.34 -11.41
C CYS A 160 -5.70 -7.35 -12.01
N LEU A 161 -4.42 -7.07 -11.87
CA LEU A 161 -3.37 -8.02 -12.24
C LEU A 161 -3.37 -9.20 -11.25
N GLY A 162 -3.69 -10.39 -11.75
CA GLY A 162 -3.64 -11.63 -10.96
C GLY A 162 -2.26 -12.27 -10.99
N PHE A 163 -1.84 -12.78 -9.83
CA PHE A 163 -0.62 -13.56 -9.63
C PHE A 163 -1.01 -15.00 -9.28
N ASP A 164 -0.15 -15.97 -9.61
CA ASP A 164 -0.38 -17.36 -9.20
C ASP A 164 -0.35 -17.46 -7.68
N ASN A 165 -1.39 -18.06 -7.08
CA ASN A 165 -1.45 -18.26 -5.65
C ASN A 165 -0.56 -19.45 -5.24
N ILE A 166 0.68 -19.13 -4.91
CA ILE A 166 1.72 -20.08 -4.49
C ILE A 166 1.85 -20.17 -2.96
N TRP A 167 1.01 -19.47 -2.23
CA TRP A 167 1.12 -19.33 -0.77
C TRP A 167 0.09 -20.15 -0.02
N ASP A 168 -1.16 -20.25 -0.52
CA ASP A 168 -2.24 -21.00 0.12
C ASP A 168 -2.34 -22.40 -0.48
N GLU A 169 -2.16 -23.43 0.33
CA GLU A 169 -2.26 -24.84 -0.10
C GLU A 169 -3.70 -25.26 -0.46
N THR A 170 -4.70 -24.60 0.13
CA THR A 170 -6.13 -24.89 -0.06
C THR A 170 -6.85 -23.87 -0.92
N ALA A 171 -6.12 -23.10 -1.73
CA ALA A 171 -6.71 -22.06 -2.54
C ALA A 171 -7.77 -22.60 -3.51
N THR A 172 -8.97 -22.05 -3.44
CA THR A 172 -10.07 -22.32 -4.37
C THR A 172 -9.87 -21.68 -5.73
N THR A 173 -8.99 -20.69 -5.82
CA THR A 173 -8.62 -19.96 -7.03
C THR A 173 -7.14 -20.09 -7.31
N ASN A 174 -6.78 -20.28 -8.57
CA ASN A 174 -5.37 -20.37 -8.98
C ASN A 174 -4.67 -18.99 -8.97
N LYS A 175 -5.41 -17.89 -8.86
CA LYS A 175 -4.88 -16.53 -8.89
C LYS A 175 -5.35 -15.69 -7.72
N CYS A 176 -4.50 -14.76 -7.31
CA CYS A 176 -4.80 -13.78 -6.27
C CYS A 176 -4.05 -12.47 -6.52
N GLY A 177 -4.26 -11.47 -5.68
CA GLY A 177 -3.43 -10.28 -5.61
C GLY A 177 -1.98 -10.61 -5.21
N PHE A 178 -1.08 -9.62 -5.32
CA PHE A 178 0.31 -9.81 -4.90
C PHE A 178 0.41 -9.80 -3.37
N PHE A 179 0.98 -10.84 -2.82
CA PHE A 179 1.16 -11.01 -1.38
C PHE A 179 2.65 -10.90 -0.98
N VAL A 180 2.91 -10.22 0.12
CA VAL A 180 4.25 -10.08 0.71
C VAL A 180 4.28 -10.77 2.07
N PRO A 181 4.79 -12.01 2.16
CA PRO A 181 4.87 -12.72 3.42
C PRO A 181 5.79 -12.03 4.44
N GLN A 182 5.46 -12.15 5.72
CA GLN A 182 6.26 -11.64 6.84
C GLN A 182 7.74 -12.01 6.74
N TYR A 183 8.08 -13.24 6.32
CA TYR A 183 9.45 -13.71 6.25
C TYR A 183 10.34 -12.96 5.24
N THR A 184 9.75 -12.22 4.30
CA THR A 184 10.50 -11.42 3.32
C THR A 184 10.92 -10.05 3.87
N ASN A 185 10.48 -9.68 5.06
CA ASN A 185 10.63 -8.32 5.60
C ASN A 185 11.29 -8.28 6.99
N LEU A 186 12.06 -9.31 7.34
CA LEU A 186 12.78 -9.38 8.61
C LEU A 186 14.15 -8.67 8.53
N ASP A 187 14.19 -7.35 8.81
CA ASP A 187 15.45 -6.60 8.93
C ASP A 187 15.95 -6.58 10.39
N ILE A 188 16.12 -7.78 10.97
CA ILE A 188 16.72 -7.93 12.29
C ILE A 188 18.24 -7.99 12.14
N ARG A 189 18.94 -7.22 12.97
CA ARG A 189 20.39 -7.08 12.94
C ARG A 189 21.03 -7.62 14.21
N ASP A 190 22.24 -8.14 14.08
CA ASP A 190 23.07 -8.52 15.21
C ASP A 190 23.74 -7.30 15.88
N LYS A 191 24.58 -7.57 16.89
CA LYS A 191 25.29 -6.53 17.65
C LYS A 191 26.26 -5.70 16.80
N ASP A 192 26.70 -6.27 15.68
CA ASP A 192 27.64 -5.67 14.73
C ASP A 192 26.89 -4.94 13.59
N GLY A 193 25.56 -4.90 13.63
CA GLY A 193 24.69 -4.25 12.64
C GLY A 193 24.47 -5.08 11.38
N LYS A 194 24.92 -6.34 11.34
CA LYS A 194 24.75 -7.23 10.19
C LYS A 194 23.35 -7.85 10.19
N ARG A 195 22.71 -7.89 9.02
CA ARG A 195 21.40 -8.53 8.84
C ARG A 195 21.48 -10.04 9.08
N ILE A 196 20.56 -10.56 9.89
CA ILE A 196 20.56 -11.98 10.29
C ILE A 196 19.77 -12.85 9.31
N TYR A 197 18.68 -12.31 8.75
CA TYR A 197 17.69 -13.06 7.98
C TYR A 197 17.68 -12.74 6.48
N MET A 198 18.57 -11.88 6.02
CA MET A 198 18.76 -11.57 4.61
C MET A 198 20.24 -11.28 4.32
N ASP A 199 20.62 -11.41 3.05
CA ASP A 199 21.97 -11.05 2.57
C ASP A 199 22.07 -9.51 2.34
N ASP A 200 23.24 -9.08 1.89
CA ASP A 200 23.52 -7.67 1.63
C ASP A 200 22.72 -7.11 0.45
N ASP A 201 22.29 -7.97 -0.48
CA ASP A 201 21.45 -7.65 -1.61
C ASP A 201 19.95 -7.62 -1.27
N GLY A 202 19.59 -8.01 -0.03
CA GLY A 202 18.21 -8.03 0.47
C GLY A 202 17.46 -9.33 0.18
N ASN A 203 18.14 -10.40 -0.27
CA ASN A 203 17.50 -11.69 -0.46
C ASN A 203 17.32 -12.40 0.88
N THR A 204 16.12 -12.88 1.12
CA THR A 204 15.72 -13.50 2.39
C THR A 204 16.20 -14.93 2.51
N PHE A 205 16.77 -15.28 3.67
CA PHE A 205 17.02 -16.66 4.07
C PHE A 205 15.72 -17.31 4.57
N LYS A 206 14.81 -17.66 3.64
CA LYS A 206 13.43 -18.07 3.92
C LYS A 206 13.29 -19.06 5.08
N LYS A 207 14.06 -20.17 5.07
CA LYS A 207 13.97 -21.19 6.12
C LYS A 207 14.28 -20.63 7.51
N LYS A 208 15.36 -19.87 7.62
CA LYS A 208 15.80 -19.27 8.89
C LYS A 208 14.79 -18.23 9.40
N SER A 209 14.22 -17.45 8.48
CA SER A 209 13.19 -16.46 8.79
C SER A 209 11.90 -17.10 9.29
N LEU A 210 11.45 -18.17 8.64
CA LEU A 210 10.27 -18.94 9.07
C LEU A 210 10.47 -19.57 10.45
N GLU A 211 11.62 -20.21 10.71
CA GLU A 211 11.94 -20.78 12.01
C GLU A 211 11.85 -19.74 13.14
N HIS A 212 12.34 -18.53 12.88
CA HIS A 212 12.24 -17.42 13.84
C HIS A 212 10.79 -16.99 14.08
N ILE A 213 10.02 -16.74 13.02
CA ILE A 213 8.61 -16.32 13.12
C ILE A 213 7.79 -17.37 13.87
N LEU A 214 7.97 -18.65 13.55
CA LEU A 214 7.24 -19.73 14.22
C LEU A 214 7.63 -19.86 15.69
N ALA A 215 8.89 -19.64 16.05
CA ALA A 215 9.32 -19.59 17.44
C ALA A 215 8.69 -18.43 18.22
N GLU A 216 8.62 -17.22 17.63
CA GLU A 216 7.91 -16.08 18.22
C GLU A 216 6.43 -16.35 18.38
N ARG A 217 5.76 -16.93 17.36
CA ARG A 217 4.35 -17.32 17.43
C ARG A 217 4.08 -18.31 18.56
N GLN A 218 4.97 -19.30 18.75
CA GLN A 218 4.83 -20.26 19.84
C GLN A 218 4.85 -19.58 21.22
N VAL A 219 5.71 -18.55 21.40
CA VAL A 219 5.74 -17.76 22.63
C VAL A 219 4.41 -17.02 22.83
N VAL A 220 3.88 -16.41 21.78
CA VAL A 220 2.58 -15.71 21.83
C VAL A 220 1.45 -16.68 22.15
N ILE A 221 1.38 -17.83 21.50
CA ILE A 221 0.36 -18.87 21.73
C ILE A 221 0.39 -19.34 23.22
N THR A 222 1.60 -19.58 23.74
CA THR A 222 1.77 -20.07 25.11
C THR A 222 1.31 -19.04 26.15
N ASN A 223 1.50 -17.74 25.89
CA ASN A 223 1.20 -16.67 26.85
C ASN A 223 -0.10 -15.92 26.56
N ALA A 224 -0.81 -16.24 25.47
CA ALA A 224 -2.04 -15.55 25.11
C ALA A 224 -3.19 -15.84 26.08
N THR A 225 -3.95 -14.81 26.40
CA THR A 225 -5.14 -14.89 27.25
C THR A 225 -6.40 -15.26 26.49
N SER A 226 -6.36 -15.22 25.15
CA SER A 226 -7.48 -15.57 24.25
C SER A 226 -6.98 -15.97 22.86
N ASN A 227 -7.75 -16.80 22.18
CA ASN A 227 -7.48 -17.18 20.77
C ASN A 227 -7.55 -15.95 19.86
N ALA A 228 -8.47 -15.02 20.08
CA ALA A 228 -8.57 -13.78 19.29
C ALA A 228 -7.29 -12.93 19.34
N ALA A 229 -6.55 -12.94 20.46
CA ALA A 229 -5.27 -12.25 20.55
C ALA A 229 -4.19 -12.94 19.69
N VAL A 230 -4.22 -14.28 19.61
CA VAL A 230 -3.33 -15.05 18.73
C VAL A 230 -3.66 -14.79 17.27
N ASP A 231 -4.93 -14.89 16.90
CA ASP A 231 -5.40 -14.69 15.52
C ASP A 231 -5.03 -13.28 15.02
N ARG A 232 -5.24 -12.26 15.85
CA ARG A 232 -4.83 -10.88 15.53
C ARG A 232 -3.31 -10.76 15.34
N TYR A 233 -2.50 -11.38 16.21
CA TYR A 233 -1.06 -11.40 16.07
C TYR A 233 -0.61 -12.06 14.75
N VAL A 234 -1.25 -13.16 14.36
CA VAL A 234 -0.96 -13.88 13.12
C VAL A 234 -1.37 -13.07 11.90
N ALA A 235 -2.55 -12.44 11.92
CA ALA A 235 -3.04 -11.62 10.81
C ALA A 235 -2.18 -10.38 10.55
N GLU A 236 -1.60 -9.78 11.59
CA GLU A 236 -0.67 -8.66 11.47
C GLU A 236 0.72 -9.09 10.97
N ARG A 237 1.07 -10.38 11.09
CA ARG A 237 2.36 -10.96 10.70
C ARG A 237 2.18 -12.25 9.90
N PRO A 238 1.48 -12.18 8.75
CA PRO A 238 1.06 -13.35 8.01
C PRO A 238 2.22 -13.97 7.21
N ILE A 239 2.22 -15.28 7.11
CA ILE A 239 3.11 -16.03 6.21
C ILE A 239 2.36 -16.56 4.98
N THR A 240 1.02 -16.56 5.02
CA THR A 240 0.14 -16.85 3.90
C THR A 240 -0.96 -15.79 3.76
N PRO A 241 -1.56 -15.63 2.58
CA PRO A 241 -2.73 -14.76 2.41
C PRO A 241 -3.91 -15.14 3.30
N ALA A 242 -4.16 -16.43 3.49
CA ALA A 242 -5.23 -16.92 4.36
C ALA A 242 -5.07 -16.41 5.80
N GLU A 243 -3.83 -16.34 6.32
CA GLU A 243 -3.55 -15.76 7.63
C GLU A 243 -3.82 -14.24 7.67
N ALA A 244 -3.46 -13.51 6.60
CA ALA A 244 -3.72 -12.06 6.51
C ALA A 244 -5.23 -11.73 6.45
N MET A 245 -6.03 -12.67 5.94
CA MET A 245 -7.47 -12.51 5.74
C MET A 245 -8.30 -13.28 6.78
N LEU A 246 -7.73 -13.52 7.98
CA LEU A 246 -8.46 -14.14 9.09
C LEU A 246 -9.60 -13.23 9.55
N GLU A 247 -10.81 -13.79 9.62
CA GLU A 247 -11.95 -13.12 10.22
C GLU A 247 -11.94 -13.35 11.74
N PHE A 248 -11.99 -12.27 12.51
CA PHE A 248 -11.99 -12.31 13.97
C PHE A 248 -13.39 -12.52 14.58
N ASN A 249 -14.32 -13.11 13.82
CA ASN A 249 -15.64 -13.43 14.34
C ASN A 249 -15.49 -14.24 15.62
N GLY A 250 -16.14 -13.78 16.68
CA GLY A 250 -16.15 -14.41 17.99
C GLY A 250 -16.81 -15.80 18.00
N ASN A 251 -16.31 -16.67 17.12
CA ASN A 251 -16.72 -18.06 17.07
C ASN A 251 -16.27 -18.75 18.35
N ILE A 252 -17.21 -19.41 19.00
CA ILE A 252 -17.02 -20.22 20.20
C ILE A 252 -16.06 -21.39 19.93
N PHE A 253 -15.82 -21.73 18.65
CA PHE A 253 -14.94 -22.82 18.24
C PHE A 253 -13.60 -22.26 17.73
N PRO A 254 -12.46 -22.71 18.27
CA PRO A 254 -11.16 -22.33 17.78
C PRO A 254 -10.97 -22.83 16.32
N LYS A 255 -10.85 -21.91 15.38
CA LYS A 255 -10.68 -22.24 13.93
C LYS A 255 -9.47 -23.12 13.67
N LYS A 256 -8.47 -23.11 14.54
CA LYS A 256 -7.25 -23.90 14.42
C LYS A 256 -7.46 -25.40 14.65
N GLU A 257 -8.46 -25.79 15.47
CA GLU A 257 -8.78 -27.20 15.74
C GLU A 257 -9.65 -27.85 14.65
N LEU A 258 -10.17 -27.05 13.72
CA LEU A 258 -10.99 -27.53 12.59
C LEU A 258 -10.18 -27.69 11.30
N GLN A 259 -8.89 -27.35 11.31
CA GLN A 259 -7.99 -27.44 10.15
C GLN A 259 -6.98 -28.59 10.26
N GLU A 260 -7.03 -29.41 11.32
CA GLU A 260 -6.41 -30.73 11.41
C GLU A 260 -7.42 -31.80 10.94
#